data_3ff6ba40b8b734a6a200abf845c8e6a6
#
_entry.id   3ff6ba40b8b734a6a200abf845c8e6a6
#
_cell.length_a   1.000
_cell.length_b   1.000
_cell.length_c   1.000
_cell.angle_alpha   90.00
_cell.angle_beta   90.00
_cell.angle_gamma   90.00
#
_symmetry.space_group_name_H-M   'P 1'
#
loop_
_entity.id
_entity.type
_entity.pdbx_description
1 polymer ?
#
loop_
_entity_poly.entity_id
_entity_poly.type
_entity_poly.pdbx_seq_one_letter_code
_entity_poly.pdbx_strand_id
1 'polypeptide(L)'
;NIHHSFLPAFVGAKPYHAAFERGVKIIGATSHYVTTELDAGPIIEQDVVRITHKDTVQDLVNKGKDLEKIVLSRAVQKHIERKVLAYKNKTVIFN
;
A
#
# COMPACT_ATOMS: atom_id res chain seq x y z
N ASN A 1 -8.74 5.39 0.15
CA ASN A 1 -8.48 4.33 -0.80
C ASN A 1 -7.16 3.62 -0.50
N ILE A 2 -7.10 2.34 -0.77
CA ILE A 2 -5.90 1.53 -0.57
C ILE A 2 -5.57 0.77 -1.84
N HIS A 3 -4.28 0.60 -2.12
CA HIS A 3 -3.81 -0.28 -3.16
C HIS A 3 -2.51 -0.97 -2.74
N HIS A 4 -2.20 -2.06 -3.40
CA HIS A 4 -1.09 -2.95 -3.05
C HIS A 4 0.19 -2.65 -3.82
N SER A 5 0.31 -1.46 -4.38
CA SER A 5 1.52 -1.06 -5.07
C SER A 5 2.48 -0.35 -4.16
N PHE A 6 3.68 -0.80 -4.21
CA PHE A 6 4.86 -0.11 -3.73
C PHE A 6 5.85 -0.16 -4.90
N LEU A 7 7.03 0.33 -4.81
CA LEU A 7 7.92 0.28 -5.96
C LEU A 7 8.68 -1.06 -6.02
N PRO A 8 8.81 -1.70 -7.18
CA PRO A 8 8.22 -1.31 -8.47
C PRO A 8 6.73 -1.61 -8.53
N ALA A 9 5.98 -0.78 -9.26
CA ALA A 9 4.56 -1.01 -9.49
C ALA A 9 4.35 -2.01 -10.64
N PHE A 10 3.37 -2.88 -10.48
CA PHE A 10 2.99 -3.86 -11.49
C PHE A 10 1.59 -3.57 -11.98
N VAL A 11 1.41 -3.63 -13.30
CA VAL A 11 0.16 -3.34 -13.96
C VAL A 11 -0.51 -4.66 -14.34
N GLY A 12 -1.84 -4.73 -14.21
CA GLY A 12 -2.61 -5.87 -14.63
C GLY A 12 -3.42 -6.50 -13.51
N ALA A 13 -4.08 -7.64 -13.82
CA ALA A 13 -5.02 -8.30 -12.93
C ALA A 13 -4.34 -9.16 -11.86
N LYS A 14 -3.04 -9.44 -11.99
CA LYS A 14 -2.33 -10.35 -11.08
C LYS A 14 -1.01 -9.74 -10.61
N PRO A 15 -1.06 -8.66 -9.84
CA PRO A 15 0.17 -7.96 -9.41
C PRO A 15 1.08 -8.84 -8.54
N TYR A 16 0.53 -9.71 -7.70
CA TYR A 16 1.34 -10.59 -6.87
C TYR A 16 2.05 -11.67 -7.67
N HIS A 17 1.43 -12.17 -8.73
CA HIS A 17 2.08 -13.11 -9.64
C HIS A 17 3.24 -12.43 -10.36
N ALA A 18 3.05 -11.22 -10.85
CA ALA A 18 4.09 -10.44 -11.49
C ALA A 18 5.25 -10.13 -10.53
N ALA A 19 4.93 -9.78 -9.30
CA ALA A 19 5.93 -9.53 -8.25
C ALA A 19 6.75 -10.79 -7.96
N PHE A 20 6.08 -11.92 -7.84
CA PHE A 20 6.75 -13.21 -7.61
C PHE A 20 7.72 -13.53 -8.75
N GLU A 21 7.27 -13.44 -10.00
CA GLU A 21 8.10 -13.74 -11.16
C GLU A 21 9.26 -12.77 -11.30
N ARG A 22 9.07 -11.51 -10.94
CA ARG A 22 10.15 -10.51 -10.95
C ARG A 22 11.19 -10.76 -9.88
N GLY A 23 10.86 -11.54 -8.84
CA GLY A 23 11.75 -11.84 -7.74
C GLY A 23 11.93 -10.66 -6.78
N VAL A 24 10.84 -9.95 -6.47
CA VAL A 24 10.89 -8.83 -5.54
C VAL A 24 11.28 -9.29 -4.14
N LYS A 25 11.90 -8.40 -3.38
CA LYS A 25 12.35 -8.68 -2.00
C LYS A 25 11.38 -8.11 -0.97
N ILE A 26 10.53 -7.21 -1.38
CA ILE A 26 9.49 -6.60 -0.55
C ILE A 26 8.22 -6.44 -1.37
N ILE A 27 7.09 -6.44 -0.67
CA ILE A 27 5.82 -5.94 -1.20
C ILE A 27 5.32 -4.84 -0.29
N GLY A 28 4.49 -3.98 -0.81
CA GLY A 28 4.02 -2.83 -0.06
C GLY A 28 2.54 -2.56 -0.27
N ALA A 29 2.03 -1.65 0.54
CA ALA A 29 0.68 -1.13 0.41
C ALA A 29 0.68 0.36 0.71
N THR A 30 -0.21 1.08 0.02
CA THR A 30 -0.36 2.52 0.16
C THR A 30 -1.83 2.85 0.37
N SER A 31 -2.12 3.68 1.36
CA SER A 31 -3.44 4.26 1.56
C SER A 31 -3.36 5.75 1.27
N HIS A 32 -4.28 6.25 0.46
CA HIS A 32 -4.31 7.65 0.05
C HIS A 32 -5.74 8.17 -0.01
N TYR A 33 -5.89 9.50 0.01
CA TYR A 33 -7.18 10.11 -0.22
C TYR A 33 -7.63 9.89 -1.66
N VAL A 34 -8.93 9.73 -1.84
CA VAL A 34 -9.51 9.56 -3.17
C VAL A 34 -9.59 10.92 -3.86
N THR A 35 -9.18 10.95 -5.11
CA THR A 35 -9.31 12.12 -6.00
C THR A 35 -9.97 11.69 -7.29
N THR A 36 -10.19 12.64 -8.21
CA THR A 36 -10.72 12.33 -9.53
C THR A 36 -9.74 11.58 -10.41
N GLU A 37 -8.44 11.66 -10.10
CA GLU A 37 -7.41 10.90 -10.79
C GLU A 37 -7.14 9.60 -10.05
N LEU A 38 -7.06 8.50 -10.78
CA LEU A 38 -6.82 7.18 -10.21
C LEU A 38 -5.43 7.13 -9.54
N ASP A 39 -5.40 6.70 -8.29
CA ASP A 39 -4.18 6.52 -7.49
C ASP A 39 -3.28 7.76 -7.39
N ALA A 40 -3.86 8.95 -7.56
CA ALA A 40 -3.13 10.21 -7.54
C ALA A 40 -3.37 11.06 -6.29
N GLY A 41 -4.20 10.62 -5.35
CA GLY A 41 -4.51 11.36 -4.13
C GLY A 41 -3.33 11.41 -3.15
N PRO A 42 -3.34 12.36 -2.22
CA PRO A 42 -2.29 12.47 -1.20
C PRO A 42 -2.18 11.21 -0.35
N ILE A 43 -0.96 10.76 -0.15
CA ILE A 43 -0.67 9.54 0.62
C ILE A 43 -0.87 9.80 2.10
N ILE A 44 -1.58 8.89 2.78
CA ILE A 44 -1.80 8.94 4.23
C ILE A 44 -0.85 7.97 4.95
N GLU A 45 -0.73 6.75 4.45
CA GLU A 45 0.04 5.69 5.10
C GLU A 45 0.63 4.75 4.07
N GLN A 46 1.81 4.25 4.35
CA GLN A 46 2.46 3.21 3.55
C GLN A 46 3.20 2.27 4.49
N ASP A 47 3.32 1.02 4.08
CA ASP A 47 4.16 0.05 4.78
C ASP A 47 4.58 -1.04 3.81
N VAL A 48 5.56 -1.82 4.21
CA VAL A 48 6.14 -2.90 3.42
C VAL A 48 6.30 -4.14 4.28
N VAL A 49 6.37 -5.29 3.61
CA VAL A 49 6.72 -6.55 4.25
C VAL A 49 7.77 -7.26 3.38
N ARG A 50 8.74 -7.86 4.03
CA ARG A 50 9.81 -8.57 3.34
C ARG A 50 9.34 -9.92 2.82
N ILE A 51 9.78 -10.23 1.61
CA ILE A 51 9.53 -11.52 0.94
C ILE A 51 10.83 -12.33 0.94
N THR A 52 10.72 -13.62 1.10
CA THR A 52 11.86 -14.53 1.04
C THR A 52 11.69 -15.50 -0.13
N HIS A 53 12.77 -16.20 -0.49
CA HIS A 53 12.73 -17.20 -1.55
C HIS A 53 11.85 -18.41 -1.20
N LYS A 54 11.45 -18.56 0.06
CA LYS A 54 10.54 -19.62 0.51
C LYS A 54 9.07 -19.26 0.34
N ASP A 55 8.75 -18.00 0.08
CA ASP A 55 7.38 -17.56 -0.11
C ASP A 55 6.85 -18.02 -1.47
N THR A 56 5.65 -18.58 -1.46
CA THR A 56 4.91 -18.90 -2.68
C THR A 56 4.11 -17.68 -3.15
N VAL A 57 3.52 -17.78 -4.33
CA VAL A 57 2.57 -16.75 -4.81
C VAL A 57 1.43 -16.57 -3.79
N GLN A 58 0.90 -17.66 -3.25
CA GLN A 58 -0.16 -17.60 -2.26
C GLN A 58 0.30 -16.89 -0.99
N ASP A 59 1.55 -17.11 -0.57
CA ASP A 59 2.12 -16.40 0.58
C ASP A 59 2.19 -14.89 0.31
N LEU A 60 2.58 -14.48 -0.89
CA LEU A 60 2.59 -13.07 -1.27
C LEU A 60 1.19 -12.46 -1.21
N VAL A 61 0.19 -13.18 -1.74
CA VAL A 61 -1.20 -12.73 -1.69
C VAL A 61 -1.67 -12.54 -0.25
N ASN A 62 -1.38 -13.52 0.62
CA ASN A 62 -1.78 -13.46 2.03
C ASN A 62 -1.08 -12.33 2.77
N LYS A 63 0.23 -12.20 2.59
CA LYS A 63 1.01 -11.10 3.19
C LYS A 63 0.54 -9.74 2.69
N GLY A 64 0.23 -9.64 1.40
CA GLY A 64 -0.27 -8.41 0.81
C GLY A 64 -1.63 -8.00 1.37
N LYS A 65 -2.56 -8.95 1.49
CA LYS A 65 -3.89 -8.68 2.06
C LYS A 65 -3.80 -8.24 3.52
N ASP A 66 -2.96 -8.90 4.31
CA ASP A 66 -2.76 -8.53 5.71
C ASP A 66 -2.15 -7.13 5.82
N LEU A 67 -1.17 -6.82 4.99
CA LEU A 67 -0.54 -5.52 4.96
C LEU A 67 -1.52 -4.42 4.56
N GLU A 68 -2.36 -4.66 3.55
CA GLU A 68 -3.39 -3.72 3.13
C GLU A 68 -4.35 -3.38 4.27
N LYS A 69 -4.77 -4.39 5.04
CA LYS A 69 -5.64 -4.19 6.20
C LYS A 69 -4.97 -3.30 7.25
N ILE A 70 -3.71 -3.54 7.54
CA ILE A 70 -2.95 -2.77 8.51
C ILE A 70 -2.79 -1.32 8.05
N VAL A 71 -2.40 -1.12 6.80
CA VAL A 71 -2.19 0.22 6.24
C VAL A 71 -3.49 1.00 6.19
N LEU A 72 -4.59 0.38 5.75
CA LEU A 72 -5.90 1.02 5.74
C LEU A 72 -6.37 1.37 7.14
N SER A 73 -6.24 0.45 8.09
CA SER A 73 -6.63 0.66 9.48
C SER A 73 -5.88 1.85 10.10
N ARG A 74 -4.57 1.93 9.88
CA ARG A 74 -3.76 3.05 10.36
C ARG A 74 -4.17 4.37 9.73
N ALA A 75 -4.46 4.37 8.43
CA ALA A 75 -4.87 5.57 7.70
C ALA A 75 -6.22 6.08 8.20
N VAL A 76 -7.20 5.18 8.38
CA VAL A 76 -8.52 5.52 8.90
C VAL A 76 -8.40 6.09 10.31
N GLN A 77 -7.59 5.47 11.16
CA GLN A 77 -7.36 5.92 12.52
C GLN A 77 -6.79 7.34 12.55
N LYS A 78 -5.78 7.63 11.74
CA LYS A 78 -5.19 8.97 11.64
C LYS A 78 -6.19 10.00 11.14
N HIS A 79 -7.01 9.64 10.17
CA HIS A 79 -8.04 10.53 9.64
C HIS A 79 -9.10 10.84 10.70
N ILE A 80 -9.60 9.83 11.41
CA ILE A 80 -10.61 9.99 12.46
C ILE A 80 -10.06 10.85 13.61
N GLU A 81 -8.81 10.64 13.99
CA GLU A 81 -8.14 11.41 15.05
C GLU A 81 -7.69 12.80 14.59
N ARG A 82 -7.95 13.15 13.34
CA ARG A 82 -7.56 14.43 12.74
C ARG A 82 -6.05 14.69 12.82
N LYS A 83 -5.26 13.63 12.67
CA LYS A 83 -3.79 13.70 12.69
C LYS A 83 -3.18 13.87 11.31
N VAL A 84 -3.99 14.09 10.28
CA VAL A 84 -3.56 14.25 8.89
C VAL A 84 -3.97 15.63 8.39
N LEU A 85 -3.01 16.35 7.82
CA LEU A 85 -3.27 17.58 7.09
C LEU A 85 -2.87 17.36 5.63
N ALA A 86 -3.82 17.49 4.71
CA ALA A 86 -3.55 17.42 3.28
C ALA A 86 -3.22 18.81 2.75
N TYR A 87 -2.11 18.92 2.03
CA TYR A 87 -1.68 20.16 1.40
C TYR A 87 -1.10 19.86 0.02
N LYS A 88 -1.74 20.41 -1.01
CA LYS A 88 -1.44 20.05 -2.39
C LYS A 88 -1.62 18.53 -2.56
N ASN A 89 -0.65 17.82 -3.11
CA ASN A 89 -0.74 16.36 -3.25
C ASN A 89 0.10 15.62 -2.19
N LYS A 90 0.18 16.17 -0.99
CA LYS A 90 0.96 15.60 0.10
C LYS A 90 0.16 15.64 1.38
N THR A 91 0.58 14.83 2.36
CA THR A 91 0.02 14.88 3.71
C THR A 91 1.13 15.14 4.73
N VAL A 92 0.74 15.77 5.82
CA VAL A 92 1.57 15.87 7.02
C VAL A 92 0.85 15.07 8.10
N ILE A 93 1.58 14.17 8.75
CA ILE A 93 1.04 13.31 9.79
C ILE A 93 1.49 13.85 11.14
N PHE A 94 0.52 14.04 12.02
CA PHE A 94 0.75 14.48 13.41
C PHE A 94 0.57 13.30 14.35
N ASN A 95 1.54 13.04 15.16
CA ASN A 95 1.49 11.94 16.12
C ASN A 95 1.14 12.44 17.53
#